data_aed52425380b8361fb5953801bbe20b2
#
_entry.id   aed52425380b8361fb5953801bbe20b2
#
_cell.length_a   1.000
_cell.length_b   1.000
_cell.length_c   1.000
_cell.angle_alpha   90.00
_cell.angle_beta   90.00
_cell.angle_gamma   90.00
#
_symmetry.space_group_name_H-M   'P 1'
#
loop_
_entity.id
_entity.type
_entity.pdbx_description
1 polymer ?
#
loop_
_entity_poly.entity_id
_entity_poly.type
_entity_poly.pdbx_seq_one_letter_code
_entity_poly.pdbx_strand_id
1 'polypeptide(L)'
;MRKLLVLFFVFFMAHSVVAQRHDAIITNPESGRWEIVQSKLVRSLTFKLDKFTGDVYLFEEAANDTNTVWIRIPRELTENDVVVDEKTINYQLYLGGQAVRDCFLINLNNGLVWFFNTNKDHEYVFDLLK
;
A
#
# COMPACT_ATOMS: atom_id res chain seq x y z
N MET A 1 -35.18 -21.03 -38.45
CA MET A 1 -33.79 -20.47 -38.36
C MET A 1 -33.68 -19.16 -37.62
N ARG A 2 -34.72 -18.37 -37.42
CA ARG A 2 -34.63 -17.10 -36.63
C ARG A 2 -34.48 -17.26 -35.10
N LYS A 3 -34.87 -18.39 -34.53
CA LYS A 3 -34.80 -18.62 -33.07
C LYS A 3 -33.42 -19.10 -32.57
N LEU A 4 -32.58 -19.62 -33.45
CA LEU A 4 -31.24 -20.09 -33.09
C LEU A 4 -30.24 -18.94 -32.98
N LEU A 5 -30.47 -17.84 -33.70
CA LEU A 5 -29.57 -16.69 -33.71
C LEU A 5 -29.66 -15.87 -32.41
N VAL A 6 -30.84 -15.85 -31.78
CA VAL A 6 -31.07 -15.13 -30.52
C VAL A 6 -30.39 -15.82 -29.33
N LEU A 7 -30.29 -17.15 -29.35
CA LEU A 7 -29.65 -17.92 -28.28
C LEU A 7 -28.12 -17.72 -28.28
N PHE A 8 -27.53 -17.50 -29.44
CA PHE A 8 -26.07 -17.27 -29.55
C PHE A 8 -25.66 -15.88 -29.06
N PHE A 9 -26.56 -14.89 -29.15
CA PHE A 9 -26.26 -13.53 -28.68
C PHE A 9 -26.33 -13.38 -27.16
N VAL A 10 -27.15 -14.20 -26.49
CA VAL A 10 -27.26 -14.17 -25.02
C VAL A 10 -26.05 -14.84 -24.33
N PHE A 11 -25.41 -15.78 -25.02
CA PHE A 11 -24.23 -16.46 -24.46
C PHE A 11 -22.96 -15.59 -24.50
N PHE A 12 -22.93 -14.55 -25.34
CA PHE A 12 -21.77 -13.65 -25.47
C PHE A 12 -21.76 -12.50 -24.44
N MET A 13 -22.89 -12.25 -23.76
CA MET A 13 -22.99 -11.18 -22.75
C MET A 13 -22.61 -11.62 -21.33
N ALA A 14 -22.31 -12.90 -21.12
CA ALA A 14 -21.98 -13.41 -19.77
C ALA A 14 -20.48 -13.49 -19.48
N HIS A 15 -19.63 -12.86 -20.29
CA HIS A 15 -18.25 -12.62 -19.87
C HIS A 15 -18.25 -11.37 -18.98
N SER A 16 -18.61 -11.59 -17.72
CA SER A 16 -18.32 -10.64 -16.66
C SER A 16 -16.84 -10.31 -16.77
N VAL A 17 -16.52 -9.11 -17.21
CA VAL A 17 -15.21 -8.54 -17.04
C VAL A 17 -15.00 -8.48 -15.53
N VAL A 18 -14.40 -9.51 -14.97
CA VAL A 18 -13.84 -9.43 -13.63
C VAL A 18 -12.75 -8.40 -13.76
N ALA A 19 -13.08 -7.14 -13.44
CA ALA A 19 -12.10 -6.11 -13.27
C ALA A 19 -11.09 -6.65 -12.26
N GLN A 20 -9.92 -7.04 -12.73
CA GLN A 20 -8.84 -7.44 -11.84
C GLN A 20 -8.56 -6.22 -10.97
N ARG A 21 -9.00 -6.28 -9.74
CA ARG A 21 -8.54 -5.34 -8.73
C ARG A 21 -7.03 -5.44 -8.72
N HIS A 22 -6.37 -4.34 -9.03
CA HIS A 22 -4.93 -4.18 -8.86
C HIS A 22 -4.66 -3.94 -7.37
N ASP A 23 -4.94 -4.95 -6.57
CA ASP A 23 -4.67 -4.87 -5.14
C ASP A 23 -3.15 -4.95 -4.92
N ALA A 24 -2.68 -4.29 -3.87
CA ALA A 24 -1.30 -4.43 -3.44
C ALA A 24 -0.97 -5.90 -3.16
N ILE A 25 0.28 -6.31 -3.41
CA ILE A 25 0.74 -7.63 -3.01
C ILE A 25 1.16 -7.53 -1.56
N ILE A 26 0.46 -8.25 -0.70
CA ILE A 26 0.72 -8.32 0.73
C ILE A 26 1.31 -9.70 1.04
N THR A 27 2.48 -9.74 1.66
CA THR A 27 3.20 -10.99 1.93
C THR A 27 3.00 -11.53 3.33
N ASN A 28 2.37 -10.77 4.23
CA ASN A 28 2.18 -11.22 5.61
C ASN A 28 0.74 -11.07 6.06
N PRO A 29 0.12 -12.17 6.48
CA PRO A 29 -1.26 -12.15 6.93
C PRO A 29 -1.44 -11.41 8.26
N GLU A 30 -2.67 -11.22 8.63
CA GLU A 30 -3.27 -10.34 9.62
C GLU A 30 -2.60 -10.25 10.99
N SER A 31 -1.84 -11.26 11.43
CA SER A 31 -1.31 -11.34 12.80
C SER A 31 0.18 -11.02 12.97
N GLY A 32 0.94 -10.87 11.89
CA GLY A 32 2.38 -10.62 11.97
C GLY A 32 2.72 -9.16 12.28
N ARG A 33 3.79 -8.91 13.02
CA ARG A 33 4.32 -7.57 13.27
C ARG A 33 4.75 -6.86 11.98
N TRP A 34 5.41 -7.59 11.10
CA TRP A 34 5.98 -7.05 9.87
C TRP A 34 5.14 -7.40 8.67
N GLU A 35 5.00 -6.45 7.76
CA GLU A 35 4.30 -6.59 6.50
C GLU A 35 5.13 -6.04 5.36
N ILE A 36 5.16 -6.75 4.22
CA ILE A 36 5.72 -6.24 2.97
C ILE A 36 4.56 -5.98 2.02
N VAL A 37 4.48 -4.74 1.54
CA VAL A 37 3.43 -4.27 0.63
C VAL A 37 4.09 -3.75 -0.63
N GLN A 38 3.74 -4.33 -1.77
CA GLN A 38 4.30 -3.93 -3.07
C GLN A 38 3.21 -3.35 -3.95
N SER A 39 3.52 -2.19 -4.57
CA SER A 39 2.66 -1.61 -5.58
C SER A 39 2.66 -2.48 -6.84
N LYS A 40 1.48 -2.81 -7.35
CA LYS A 40 1.35 -3.47 -8.66
C LYS A 40 1.59 -2.52 -9.83
N LEU A 41 1.44 -1.22 -9.61
CA LEU A 41 1.64 -0.21 -10.64
C LEU A 41 3.12 0.12 -10.82
N VAL A 42 3.88 0.13 -9.72
CA VAL A 42 5.31 0.45 -9.73
C VAL A 42 6.05 -0.50 -8.82
N ARG A 43 6.76 -1.46 -9.41
CA ARG A 43 7.52 -2.48 -8.66
C ARG A 43 8.61 -1.92 -7.75
N SER A 44 9.16 -0.74 -8.09
CA SER A 44 10.14 -0.07 -7.24
C SER A 44 9.54 0.47 -5.93
N LEU A 45 8.20 0.59 -5.84
CA LEU A 45 7.53 0.94 -4.60
C LEU A 45 7.17 -0.32 -3.82
N THR A 46 8.16 -0.86 -3.14
CA THR A 46 8.01 -1.96 -2.20
C THR A 46 8.32 -1.45 -0.81
N PHE A 47 7.34 -1.55 0.07
CA PHE A 47 7.42 -1.06 1.45
C PHE A 47 7.48 -2.22 2.44
N LYS A 48 8.20 -2.00 3.54
CA LYS A 48 8.14 -2.85 4.73
C LYS A 48 7.58 -2.02 5.88
N LEU A 49 6.48 -2.45 6.46
CA LEU A 49 5.81 -1.81 7.59
C LEU A 49 6.07 -2.59 8.88
N ASP A 50 6.47 -1.88 9.93
CA ASP A 50 6.31 -2.34 11.31
C ASP A 50 4.91 -1.95 11.79
N LYS A 51 3.99 -2.89 11.83
CA LYS A 51 2.59 -2.63 12.21
C LYS A 51 2.41 -2.21 13.67
N PHE A 52 3.40 -2.43 14.52
CA PHE A 52 3.36 -2.04 15.92
C PHE A 52 3.74 -0.59 16.12
N THR A 53 4.82 -0.14 15.47
CA THR A 53 5.37 1.22 15.63
C THR A 53 4.96 2.19 14.53
N GLY A 54 4.49 1.70 13.38
CA GLY A 54 4.20 2.51 12.20
C GLY A 54 5.44 2.94 11.42
N ASP A 55 6.60 2.35 11.70
CA ASP A 55 7.79 2.61 10.91
C ASP A 55 7.66 1.97 9.53
N VAL A 56 7.87 2.78 8.49
CA VAL A 56 7.83 2.36 7.10
C VAL A 56 9.21 2.46 6.49
N TYR A 57 9.57 1.44 5.73
CA TYR A 57 10.83 1.37 5.00
C TYR A 57 10.54 1.15 3.52
N LEU A 58 11.26 1.85 2.66
CA LEU A 58 11.26 1.65 1.22
C LEU A 58 12.43 0.73 0.82
N PHE A 59 12.17 -0.19 -0.08
CA PHE A 59 13.18 -1.02 -0.70
C PHE A 59 13.85 -0.25 -1.84
N GLU A 60 15.15 -0.05 -1.75
CA GLU A 60 15.94 0.59 -2.81
C GLU A 60 17.10 -0.28 -3.26
N GLU A 61 17.35 -0.28 -4.55
CA GLU A 61 18.57 -0.82 -5.13
C GLU A 61 19.64 0.26 -5.08
N ALA A 62 20.77 0.00 -4.43
CA ALA A 62 21.88 0.92 -4.42
C ALA A 62 22.44 1.09 -5.84
N ALA A 63 22.53 2.32 -6.31
CA ALA A 63 22.84 2.67 -7.71
C ALA A 63 24.21 2.15 -8.23
N ASN A 64 25.10 1.71 -7.35
CA ASN A 64 26.46 1.25 -7.69
C ASN A 64 26.87 -0.05 -7.01
N ASP A 65 25.97 -0.74 -6.37
CA ASP A 65 26.28 -1.97 -5.64
C ASP A 65 25.13 -2.97 -5.81
N THR A 66 25.46 -4.26 -5.81
CA THR A 66 24.47 -5.35 -5.78
C THR A 66 23.71 -5.41 -4.44
N ASN A 67 23.97 -4.47 -3.55
CA ASN A 67 23.33 -4.41 -2.24
C ASN A 67 22.00 -3.66 -2.31
N THR A 68 20.96 -4.38 -1.99
CA THR A 68 19.64 -3.83 -1.76
C THR A 68 19.50 -3.43 -0.29
N VAL A 69 18.89 -2.27 -0.04
CA VAL A 69 18.73 -1.73 1.32
C VAL A 69 17.30 -1.33 1.60
N TRP A 70 16.92 -1.41 2.88
CA TRP A 70 15.68 -0.84 3.38
C TRP A 70 15.95 0.53 3.97
N ILE A 71 15.43 1.59 3.35
CA ILE A 71 15.57 2.96 3.81
C ILE A 71 14.32 3.35 4.60
N ARG A 72 14.50 3.77 5.87
CA ARG A 72 13.39 4.25 6.69
C ARG A 72 12.88 5.57 6.16
N ILE A 73 11.57 5.65 5.92
CA ILE A 73 10.89 6.87 5.49
C ILE A 73 10.50 7.66 6.74
N PRO A 74 10.92 8.92 6.89
CA PRO A 74 10.48 9.76 7.99
C PRO A 74 8.97 10.04 7.92
N ARG A 75 8.37 10.20 9.09
CA ARG A 75 6.95 10.53 9.26
C ARG A 75 6.82 11.81 10.07
N GLU A 76 5.90 12.71 9.69
CA GLU A 76 5.54 13.87 10.50
C GLU A 76 5.02 13.38 11.85
N LEU A 77 5.65 13.84 12.94
CA LEU A 77 5.28 13.46 14.30
C LEU A 77 4.12 14.33 14.78
N THR A 78 3.23 13.73 15.55
CA THR A 78 2.12 14.43 16.21
C THR A 78 1.88 13.84 17.59
N GLU A 79 1.53 14.68 18.56
CA GLU A 79 1.18 14.24 19.92
C GLU A 79 -0.10 13.39 19.95
N ASN A 80 -0.90 13.46 18.89
CA ASN A 80 -2.12 12.67 18.75
C ASN A 80 -1.87 11.25 18.19
N ASP A 81 -0.64 10.88 17.89
CA ASP A 81 -0.31 9.54 17.42
C ASP A 81 -0.30 8.55 18.59
N VAL A 82 -1.44 7.89 18.78
CA VAL A 82 -1.67 7.01 19.93
C VAL A 82 -1.31 5.57 19.59
N VAL A 83 -0.36 5.02 20.32
CA VAL A 83 -0.06 3.59 20.38
C VAL A 83 -0.69 3.02 21.64
N VAL A 84 -1.68 2.13 21.48
CA VAL A 84 -2.40 1.54 22.62
C VAL A 84 -1.56 0.47 23.31
N ASP A 85 -0.89 -0.37 22.52
CA ASP A 85 0.01 -1.41 23.00
C ASP A 85 1.13 -1.62 21.97
N GLU A 86 2.37 -1.49 22.41
CA GLU A 86 3.57 -1.68 21.57
C GLU A 86 3.75 -3.11 21.05
N LYS A 87 2.93 -4.06 21.52
CA LYS A 87 2.97 -5.47 21.11
C LYS A 87 1.79 -5.90 20.25
N THR A 88 0.94 -4.94 19.87
CA THR A 88 -0.23 -5.19 19.02
C THR A 88 -0.13 -4.39 17.72
N ILE A 89 -1.01 -4.72 16.78
CA ILE A 89 -1.12 -4.02 15.51
C ILE A 89 -1.80 -2.67 15.75
N ASN A 90 -1.07 -1.58 15.52
CA ASN A 90 -1.55 -0.20 15.63
C ASN A 90 -1.66 0.48 14.26
N TYR A 91 -0.93 0.00 13.25
CA TYR A 91 -0.83 0.68 11.96
C TYR A 91 -1.09 -0.26 10.79
N GLN A 92 -1.57 0.33 9.71
CA GLN A 92 -1.77 -0.32 8.42
C GLN A 92 -1.29 0.58 7.30
N LEU A 93 -0.67 0.00 6.27
CA LEU A 93 -0.33 0.68 5.03
C LEU A 93 -1.37 0.35 3.97
N TYR A 94 -1.89 1.37 3.31
CA TYR A 94 -2.82 1.25 2.19
C TYR A 94 -2.14 1.75 0.92
N LEU A 95 -2.17 0.93 -0.14
CA LEU A 95 -1.75 1.32 -1.47
C LEU A 95 -2.98 1.38 -2.38
N GLY A 96 -3.26 2.57 -2.93
CA GLY A 96 -4.30 2.76 -3.94
C GLY A 96 -3.91 2.11 -5.26
N GLY A 97 -4.91 1.62 -6.01
CA GLY A 97 -4.69 0.99 -7.30
C GLY A 97 -4.80 1.95 -8.49
N GLN A 98 -5.06 3.25 -8.26
CA GLN A 98 -5.33 4.20 -9.34
C GLN A 98 -4.18 5.15 -9.63
N ALA A 99 -3.43 5.55 -8.60
CA ALA A 99 -2.26 6.39 -8.77
C ALA A 99 -1.06 5.81 -8.00
N VAL A 100 0.12 6.01 -8.57
CA VAL A 100 1.39 5.54 -8.01
C VAL A 100 1.64 6.10 -6.60
N ARG A 101 1.10 7.29 -6.32
CA ARG A 101 1.29 8.02 -5.07
C ARG A 101 0.20 7.78 -4.02
N ASP A 102 -0.84 7.01 -4.35
CA ASP A 102 -1.92 6.72 -3.39
C ASP A 102 -1.45 5.70 -2.35
N CYS A 103 -0.54 6.16 -1.49
CA CYS A 103 -0.01 5.38 -0.39
C CYS A 103 -0.26 6.11 0.93
N PHE A 104 -0.96 5.46 1.85
CA PHE A 104 -1.39 6.02 3.12
C PHE A 104 -0.99 5.12 4.26
N LEU A 105 -0.40 5.69 5.30
CA LEU A 105 -0.22 5.05 6.59
C LEU A 105 -1.36 5.47 7.52
N ILE A 106 -2.02 4.51 8.14
CA ILE A 106 -3.18 4.74 8.99
C ILE A 106 -2.87 4.23 10.40
N ASN A 107 -3.10 5.07 11.41
CA ASN A 107 -3.18 4.63 12.80
C ASN A 107 -4.59 4.07 13.06
N LEU A 108 -4.69 2.79 13.35
CA LEU A 108 -5.96 2.08 13.52
C LEU A 108 -6.66 2.42 14.85
N ASN A 109 -5.96 3.03 15.80
CA ASN A 109 -6.51 3.35 17.12
C ASN A 109 -7.31 4.65 17.12
N ASN A 110 -6.87 5.64 16.32
CA ASN A 110 -7.46 6.97 16.31
C ASN A 110 -7.78 7.53 14.92
N GLY A 111 -7.46 6.77 13.86
CA GLY A 111 -7.77 7.14 12.48
C GLY A 111 -6.87 8.22 11.89
N LEU A 112 -5.76 8.58 12.52
CA LEU A 112 -4.77 9.47 11.90
C LEU A 112 -4.22 8.85 10.62
N VAL A 113 -4.06 9.68 9.60
CA VAL A 113 -3.60 9.26 8.28
C VAL A 113 -2.43 10.12 7.84
N TRP A 114 -1.38 9.46 7.36
CA TRP A 114 -0.26 10.11 6.69
C TRP A 114 -0.24 9.71 5.24
N PHE A 115 0.11 10.66 4.39
CA PHE A 115 0.20 10.48 2.95
C PHE A 115 1.67 10.40 2.53
N PHE A 116 2.02 9.43 1.70
CA PHE A 116 3.34 9.29 1.11
C PHE A 116 3.60 10.38 0.09
N ASN A 117 4.63 11.18 0.30
CA ASN A 117 4.94 12.34 -0.49
C ASN A 117 6.45 12.49 -0.69
N THR A 118 6.84 13.53 -1.42
CA THR A 118 8.24 13.95 -1.60
C THR A 118 8.38 15.37 -1.08
N ASN A 119 9.31 15.58 -0.16
CA ASN A 119 9.59 16.91 0.40
C ASN A 119 10.33 17.82 -0.61
N LYS A 120 10.65 19.04 -0.19
CA LYS A 120 11.35 20.04 -1.04
C LYS A 120 12.76 19.60 -1.46
N ASP A 121 13.38 18.73 -0.70
CA ASP A 121 14.73 18.19 -0.94
C ASP A 121 14.68 16.88 -1.76
N HIS A 122 13.50 16.56 -2.32
CA HIS A 122 13.22 15.33 -3.09
C HIS A 122 13.36 14.03 -2.29
N GLU A 123 13.27 14.10 -0.97
CA GLU A 123 13.26 12.93 -0.11
C GLU A 123 11.83 12.45 0.15
N TYR A 124 11.66 11.13 0.27
CA TYR A 124 10.36 10.55 0.61
C TYR A 124 10.00 10.79 2.06
N VAL A 125 8.75 11.16 2.31
CA VAL A 125 8.20 11.44 3.64
C VAL A 125 6.75 10.98 3.73
N PHE A 126 6.27 10.76 4.96
CA PHE A 126 4.86 10.61 5.27
C PHE A 126 4.36 11.88 5.96
N ASP A 127 3.59 12.69 5.22
CA ASP A 127 2.99 13.93 5.72
C ASP A 127 1.63 13.67 6.36
N LEU A 128 1.37 14.26 7.53
CA LEU A 128 0.08 14.13 8.22
C LEU A 128 -1.03 14.83 7.44
N LEU A 129 -2.09 14.10 7.13
CA LEU A 129 -3.31 14.68 6.55
C LEU A 129 -4.11 15.40 7.64
N LYS A 130 -4.39 16.70 7.40
CA LYS A 130 -5.12 17.58 8.29
C LYS A 130 -6.55 17.80 7.81
#